data_c31f6135cbbad5b2be199d8e0feb556a
#
_entry.id   c31f6135cbbad5b2be199d8e0feb556a
#
_cell.length_a   1.000
_cell.length_b   1.000
_cell.length_c   1.000
_cell.angle_alpha   90.00
_cell.angle_beta   90.00
_cell.angle_gamma   90.00
#
_symmetry.space_group_name_H-M   'P 1'
#
loop_
_entity.id
_entity.type
_entity.pdbx_description
1 polymer ?
#
loop_
_entity_poly.entity_id
_entity_poly.type
_entity_poly.pdbx_seq_one_letter_code
_entity_poly.pdbx_strand_id
1 'polypeptide(L)'
;MIGVVYITAGSMENASEIARELVARRLAACVNMFPVFSVYRWNEQVEEQNEIALIVKTDSSRLDEIIETVRSLHTYDLPAIEFWEVKGEQEYLNWVHANSS
;
A
#
# COMPACT_ATOMS: atom_id res chain seq x y z
N MET A 1 -6.32 9.16 -12.18
CA MET A 1 -7.35 9.13 -11.11
C MET A 1 -6.67 8.89 -9.78
N ILE A 2 -7.10 9.56 -8.75
CA ILE A 2 -6.53 9.41 -7.42
C ILE A 2 -7.22 8.26 -6.70
N GLY A 3 -6.42 7.49 -5.95
CA GLY A 3 -6.94 6.40 -5.18
C GLY A 3 -5.98 5.95 -4.10
N VAL A 4 -6.30 4.83 -3.51
CA VAL A 4 -5.46 4.21 -2.49
C VAL A 4 -5.07 2.81 -2.93
N VAL A 5 -3.85 2.43 -2.60
CA VAL A 5 -3.41 1.05 -2.68
C VAL A 5 -3.39 0.52 -1.26
N TYR A 6 -4.08 -0.59 -1.05
CA TYR A 6 -4.13 -1.27 0.25
C TYR A 6 -3.16 -2.43 0.24
N ILE A 7 -2.27 -2.45 1.23
CA ILE A 7 -1.23 -3.48 1.37
C ILE A 7 -1.23 -3.94 2.82
N THR A 8 -0.99 -5.23 3.06
CA THR A 8 -0.71 -5.70 4.41
C THR A 8 0.68 -6.31 4.45
N ALA A 9 1.39 -6.10 5.55
CA ALA A 9 2.74 -6.61 5.77
C ALA A 9 2.84 -7.29 7.13
N GLY A 10 3.77 -8.21 7.27
CA GLY A 10 3.91 -9.03 8.47
C GLY A 10 4.54 -8.33 9.67
N SER A 11 5.15 -7.16 9.47
CA SER A 11 5.83 -6.43 10.54
C SER A 11 5.84 -4.94 10.24
N MET A 12 5.99 -4.14 11.28
CA MET A 12 6.16 -2.69 11.12
C MET A 12 7.47 -2.37 10.40
N GLU A 13 8.51 -3.16 10.64
CA GLU A 13 9.79 -2.98 9.97
C GLU A 13 9.64 -3.09 8.44
N ASN A 14 9.00 -4.16 7.95
CA ASN A 14 8.79 -4.35 6.52
C ASN A 14 7.82 -3.31 5.94
N ALA A 15 6.73 -3.01 6.67
CA ALA A 15 5.77 -1.98 6.25
C ALA A 15 6.46 -0.62 6.09
N SER A 16 7.30 -0.25 7.06
CA SER A 16 8.01 1.04 7.03
C SER A 16 9.01 1.12 5.88
N GLU A 17 9.70 0.02 5.59
CA GLU A 17 10.63 -0.06 4.46
C GLU A 17 9.89 0.20 3.15
N ILE A 18 8.76 -0.48 2.96
CA ILE A 18 7.91 -0.31 1.77
C ILE A 18 7.42 1.14 1.68
N ALA A 19 6.87 1.68 2.77
CA ALA A 19 6.31 3.03 2.79
C ALA A 19 7.36 4.10 2.43
N ARG A 20 8.55 4.01 3.03
CA ARG A 20 9.63 4.97 2.76
C ARG A 20 10.09 4.92 1.32
N GLU A 21 10.20 3.73 0.75
CA GLU A 21 10.63 3.56 -0.63
C GLU A 21 9.62 4.13 -1.62
N LEU A 22 8.33 3.88 -1.39
CA LEU A 22 7.28 4.40 -2.26
C LEU A 22 7.25 5.93 -2.26
N VAL A 23 7.38 6.54 -1.08
CA VAL A 23 7.37 8.01 -0.97
C VAL A 23 8.66 8.59 -1.55
N ALA A 24 9.81 8.00 -1.26
CA ALA A 24 11.10 8.48 -1.77
C ALA A 24 11.15 8.47 -3.30
N ARG A 25 10.54 7.47 -3.93
CA ARG A 25 10.50 7.35 -5.39
C ARG A 25 9.37 8.16 -6.03
N ARG A 26 8.60 8.89 -5.24
CA ARG A 26 7.42 9.64 -5.72
C ARG A 26 6.36 8.73 -6.37
N LEU A 27 6.33 7.47 -5.97
CA LEU A 27 5.26 6.54 -6.37
C LEU A 27 4.02 6.74 -5.51
N ALA A 28 4.20 7.27 -4.32
CA ALA A 28 3.11 7.59 -3.40
C ALA A 28 3.33 8.97 -2.81
N ALA A 29 2.24 9.71 -2.60
CA ALA A 29 2.29 11.00 -1.93
C ALA A 29 2.33 10.84 -0.41
N CYS A 30 1.67 9.80 0.10
CA CYS A 30 1.50 9.58 1.53
C CYS A 30 1.20 8.11 1.78
N VAL A 31 1.72 7.56 2.87
CA VAL A 31 1.37 6.21 3.32
C VAL A 31 1.00 6.29 4.80
N ASN A 32 -0.20 5.82 5.13
CA ASN A 32 -0.63 5.65 6.52
C ASN A 32 -0.53 4.18 6.89
N MET A 33 -0.02 3.90 8.08
CA MET A 33 0.16 2.52 8.54
C MET A 33 -0.53 2.33 9.87
N PHE A 34 -1.17 1.18 10.06
CA PHE A 34 -1.86 0.86 11.30
C PHE A 34 -1.97 -0.66 11.48
N PRO A 35 -2.07 -1.12 12.74
CA PRO A 35 -2.19 -2.55 13.00
C PRO A 35 -3.57 -3.07 12.63
N VAL A 36 -3.61 -4.27 12.08
CA VAL A 36 -4.85 -5.00 11.79
C VAL A 36 -4.70 -6.44 12.25
N PHE A 37 -5.83 -7.10 12.49
CA PHE A 37 -5.86 -8.54 12.74
C PHE A 37 -6.55 -9.19 11.56
N SER A 38 -5.87 -10.15 10.92
CA SER A 38 -6.34 -10.76 9.68
C SER A 38 -6.69 -12.23 9.90
N VAL A 39 -7.80 -12.65 9.32
CA VAL A 39 -8.22 -14.04 9.28
C VAL A 39 -8.42 -14.40 7.82
N TYR A 40 -7.72 -15.41 7.34
CA TYR A 40 -7.72 -15.71 5.91
C TYR A 40 -7.42 -17.19 5.66
N ARG A 41 -7.66 -17.63 4.44
CA ARG A 41 -7.37 -19.02 4.03
C ARG A 41 -6.07 -19.03 3.22
N TRP A 42 -5.17 -19.89 3.65
CA TRP A 42 -3.89 -20.11 2.97
C TRP A 42 -3.58 -21.61 2.96
N ASN A 43 -3.29 -22.17 1.78
CA ASN A 43 -3.03 -23.60 1.63
C ASN A 43 -4.11 -24.47 2.30
N GLU A 44 -5.37 -24.09 2.09
CA GLU A 44 -6.55 -24.79 2.63
C GLU A 44 -6.66 -24.77 4.16
N GLN A 45 -5.83 -23.98 4.82
CA GLN A 45 -5.88 -23.77 6.27
C GLN A 45 -6.42 -22.37 6.57
N VAL A 46 -7.11 -22.25 7.69
CA VAL A 46 -7.51 -20.94 8.21
C VAL A 46 -6.38 -20.42 9.08
N GLU A 47 -5.86 -19.26 8.71
CA GLU A 47 -4.77 -18.60 9.41
C GLU A 47 -5.28 -17.34 10.10
N GLU A 48 -4.67 -17.01 11.24
CA GLU A 48 -4.95 -15.78 11.95
C GLU A 48 -3.61 -15.10 12.23
N GLN A 49 -3.55 -13.79 11.99
CA GLN A 49 -2.26 -13.10 12.04
C GLN A 49 -2.45 -11.63 12.35
N ASN A 50 -1.57 -11.09 13.20
CA ASN A 50 -1.43 -9.66 13.34
C ASN A 50 -0.59 -9.14 12.18
N GLU A 51 -1.07 -8.08 11.54
CA GLU A 51 -0.37 -7.47 10.41
C GLU A 51 -0.36 -5.96 10.55
N ILE A 52 0.41 -5.30 9.69
CA ILE A 52 0.37 -3.86 9.52
C ILE A 52 -0.26 -3.58 8.17
N ALA A 53 -1.33 -2.80 8.16
CA ALA A 53 -1.96 -2.34 6.92
C ALA A 53 -1.31 -1.03 6.49
N LEU A 54 -1.18 -0.86 5.17
CA LEU A 54 -0.70 0.38 4.56
C LEU A 54 -1.80 0.91 3.65
N ILE A 55 -2.17 2.16 3.86
CA ILE A 55 -3.03 2.92 2.95
C ILE A 55 -2.11 3.85 2.17
N VAL A 56 -1.90 3.55 0.90
CA VAL A 56 -0.98 4.27 0.02
C VAL A 56 -1.77 5.20 -0.87
N LYS A 57 -1.57 6.51 -0.73
CA LYS A 57 -2.30 7.50 -1.52
C LYS A 57 -1.49 7.88 -2.75
N THR A 58 -2.08 7.69 -3.93
CA THR A 58 -1.36 7.82 -5.18
C THR A 58 -2.30 8.09 -6.36
N ASP A 59 -1.71 8.29 -7.52
CA ASP A 59 -2.43 8.30 -8.78
C ASP A 59 -2.40 6.89 -9.40
N SER A 60 -3.49 6.49 -10.05
CA SER A 60 -3.61 5.16 -10.66
C SER A 60 -2.52 4.86 -11.69
N SER A 61 -1.95 5.90 -12.30
CA SER A 61 -0.87 5.72 -13.27
C SER A 61 0.40 5.14 -12.66
N ARG A 62 0.50 5.14 -11.32
CA ARG A 62 1.68 4.62 -10.62
C ARG A 62 1.50 3.18 -10.15
N LEU A 63 0.32 2.59 -10.35
CA LEU A 63 -0.01 1.29 -9.77
C LEU A 63 0.95 0.18 -10.19
N ASP A 64 1.29 0.08 -11.47
CA ASP A 64 2.17 -0.99 -11.94
C ASP A 64 3.56 -0.91 -11.31
N GLU A 65 4.12 0.30 -11.21
CA GLU A 65 5.41 0.50 -10.56
C GLU A 65 5.34 0.24 -9.05
N ILE A 66 4.21 0.58 -8.43
CA ILE A 66 3.99 0.28 -7.00
C ILE A 66 3.99 -1.23 -6.78
N ILE A 67 3.25 -1.97 -7.60
CA ILE A 67 3.19 -3.43 -7.49
C ILE A 67 4.60 -4.02 -7.62
N GLU A 68 5.35 -3.60 -8.63
CA GLU A 68 6.71 -4.08 -8.85
C GLU A 68 7.61 -3.78 -7.65
N THR A 69 7.58 -2.55 -7.16
CA THR A 69 8.40 -2.13 -6.03
C THR A 69 8.04 -2.89 -4.76
N VAL A 70 6.74 -3.00 -4.46
CA VAL A 70 6.27 -3.72 -3.27
C VAL A 70 6.68 -5.18 -3.34
N ARG A 71 6.50 -5.84 -4.48
CA ARG A 71 6.88 -7.25 -4.61
C ARG A 71 8.38 -7.46 -4.40
N SER A 72 9.21 -6.51 -4.77
CA SER A 72 10.66 -6.62 -4.58
C SER A 72 11.10 -6.48 -3.12
N LEU A 73 10.27 -5.82 -2.28
CA LEU A 73 10.60 -5.53 -0.88
C LEU A 73 9.81 -6.39 0.11
N HIS A 74 8.67 -6.92 -0.31
CA HIS A 74 7.75 -7.62 0.58
C HIS A 74 8.30 -9.00 0.96
N THR A 75 8.02 -9.41 2.21
CA THR A 75 8.48 -10.70 2.72
C THR A 75 7.55 -11.86 2.35
N TYR A 76 6.34 -11.58 1.88
CA TYR A 76 5.40 -12.62 1.46
C TYR A 76 5.62 -13.03 0.01
N ASP A 77 5.32 -14.29 -0.29
CA ASP A 77 5.32 -14.77 -1.68
C ASP A 77 4.19 -14.13 -2.48
N LEU A 78 3.03 -13.93 -1.83
CA LEU A 78 1.85 -13.34 -2.45
C LEU A 78 1.31 -12.21 -1.58
N PRO A 79 1.83 -11.00 -1.71
CA PRO A 79 1.32 -9.87 -0.93
C PRO A 79 -0.03 -9.38 -1.46
N ALA A 80 -0.90 -8.95 -0.53
CA ALA A 80 -2.14 -8.27 -0.91
C ALA A 80 -1.79 -6.86 -1.39
N ILE A 81 -2.15 -6.55 -2.62
CA ILE A 81 -1.94 -5.22 -3.22
C ILE A 81 -3.19 -4.91 -4.05
N GLU A 82 -4.03 -4.03 -3.54
CA GLU A 82 -5.32 -3.72 -4.16
C GLU A 82 -5.45 -2.21 -4.33
N PHE A 83 -6.14 -1.79 -5.39
CA PHE A 83 -6.36 -0.37 -5.66
C PHE A 83 -7.84 -0.07 -5.76
N TRP A 84 -8.28 1.05 -5.17
CA TRP A 84 -9.60 1.59 -5.42
C TRP A 84 -9.55 3.11 -5.50
N GLU A 85 -10.41 3.67 -6.33
CA GLU A 85 -10.52 5.10 -6.52
C GLU A 85 -11.13 5.75 -5.29
N VAL A 86 -10.66 6.95 -4.94
CA VAL A 86 -11.26 7.76 -3.89
C VAL A 86 -11.73 9.10 -4.43
N LYS A 87 -12.78 9.62 -3.83
CA LYS A 87 -13.28 10.98 -4.06
C LYS A 87 -13.11 11.75 -2.76
N GLY A 88 -12.82 13.01 -2.87
CA GLY A 88 -12.57 13.80 -1.67
C GLY A 88 -12.38 15.25 -1.99
N GLU A 89 -11.78 15.97 -1.05
CA GLU A 89 -11.54 17.39 -1.16
C GLU A 89 -10.51 17.66 -2.29
N GLN A 90 -10.85 18.55 -3.22
CA GLN A 90 -10.10 18.71 -4.47
C GLN A 90 -8.66 19.19 -4.27
N GLU A 91 -8.45 20.10 -3.33
CA GLU A 91 -7.08 20.60 -3.09
C GLU A 91 -6.18 19.48 -2.58
N TYR A 92 -6.71 18.62 -1.71
CA TYR A 92 -5.96 17.48 -1.21
C TYR A 92 -5.67 16.46 -2.32
N LEU A 93 -6.65 16.16 -3.16
CA LEU A 93 -6.45 15.26 -4.29
C LEU A 93 -5.42 15.81 -5.28
N ASN A 94 -5.40 17.13 -5.49
CA ASN A 94 -4.40 17.77 -6.32
C ASN A 94 -3.00 17.64 -5.69
N TRP A 95 -2.92 17.75 -4.36
CA TRP A 95 -1.66 17.53 -3.65
C TRP A 95 -1.15 16.10 -3.83
N VAL A 96 -2.05 15.11 -3.72
CA VAL A 96 -1.69 13.70 -3.95
C VAL A 96 -1.14 13.52 -5.36
N HIS A 97 -1.84 14.06 -6.37
CA HIS A 97 -1.39 13.97 -7.76
C HIS A 97 -0.01 14.58 -7.95
N ALA A 98 0.20 15.80 -7.44
CA ALA A 98 1.46 16.52 -7.59
C ALA A 98 2.64 15.80 -6.92
N ASN A 99 2.39 15.01 -5.88
CA ASN A 99 3.44 14.35 -5.11
C ASN A 99 3.56 12.86 -5.40
N SER A 100 2.82 12.37 -6.39
CA SER A 100 2.91 10.98 -6.87
C SER A 100 3.15 10.92 -8.39
N SER A 101 3.92 11.84 -8.87
CA SER A 101 4.24 11.91 -10.30
C SER A 101 5.68 12.37 -10.51
#